data_0d706375b7b3c2b329f2e4b8d3eaf54b
#
_entry.id   0d706375b7b3c2b329f2e4b8d3eaf54b
#
_cell.length_a   1.000
_cell.length_b   1.000
_cell.length_c   1.000
_cell.angle_alpha   90.00
_cell.angle_beta   90.00
_cell.angle_gamma   90.00
#
_symmetry.space_group_name_H-M   'P 1'
#
loop_
_entity.id
_entity.type
_entity.pdbx_description
1 polymer ?
#
loop_
_entity_poly.entity_id
_entity_poly.type
_entity_poly.pdbx_seq_one_letter_code
_entity_poly.pdbx_strand_id
1 'polypeptide(L)'
;QKIFAHYDRYPVETGFQDCRTSARLSSAAIALVPLALPRQTGKSIDHQWGVSMAILSDKWIRQQALENGMIEPFVEAQRRDGCISYGLSSYGYDARVAPEFKIFTNVDSSVVDPKEFDPKSFVDRETDVCIIPPNSFALARTVEYFRVPRDVLVICLGKSTYARCGIIVNVTPLEPGWEGHVTLEFSNTTPLPAKIYANEGACQFLFLQGNEPCETSYADRAGKYMGQKGVTLPRL
;
A
#
# COMPACT_ATOMS: atom_id res chain seq x y z
N GLN A 1 26.04 -0.19 -28.36
CA GLN A 1 25.30 -0.05 -29.64
C GLN A 1 24.93 -1.45 -30.21
N LYS A 2 24.08 -2.27 -29.60
CA LYS A 2 23.51 -3.49 -30.22
C LYS A 2 22.40 -4.12 -29.34
N ILE A 3 21.50 -3.35 -28.77
CA ILE A 3 20.34 -3.88 -28.00
C ILE A 3 18.99 -3.31 -28.51
N PHE A 4 18.95 -2.45 -29.52
CA PHE A 4 17.71 -1.87 -30.04
C PHE A 4 17.11 -2.54 -31.29
N ALA A 5 17.47 -3.75 -31.65
CA ALA A 5 17.11 -4.38 -32.92
C ALA A 5 16.02 -5.46 -32.83
N HIS A 6 15.09 -5.43 -31.86
CA HIS A 6 14.09 -6.51 -31.79
C HIS A 6 12.64 -6.07 -31.51
N TYR A 7 12.30 -4.78 -31.67
CA TYR A 7 10.93 -4.29 -31.43
C TYR A 7 10.13 -3.88 -32.68
N ASP A 8 10.67 -4.10 -33.90
CA ASP A 8 10.02 -3.69 -35.16
C ASP A 8 9.17 -4.78 -35.86
N ARG A 9 8.50 -5.66 -35.10
CA ARG A 9 7.67 -6.72 -35.73
C ARG A 9 6.23 -6.80 -35.22
N TYR A 10 5.58 -5.69 -34.97
CA TYR A 10 4.13 -5.69 -34.89
C TYR A 10 3.58 -4.54 -35.75
N PRO A 11 2.90 -4.82 -36.90
CA PRO A 11 2.21 -3.78 -37.63
C PRO A 11 1.04 -3.28 -36.77
N VAL A 12 1.08 -2.01 -36.43
CA VAL A 12 -0.07 -1.29 -35.87
C VAL A 12 -1.04 -1.05 -37.02
N GLU A 13 -2.08 -1.89 -37.16
CA GLU A 13 -3.20 -1.59 -38.05
C GLU A 13 -4.00 -0.42 -37.47
N THR A 14 -3.80 0.76 -38.02
CA THR A 14 -4.61 1.94 -37.79
C THR A 14 -5.89 1.86 -38.57
N GLY A 15 -6.87 1.10 -38.08
CA GLY A 15 -8.24 1.07 -38.61
C GLY A 15 -9.08 2.17 -37.95
N PHE A 16 -8.93 3.42 -38.36
CA PHE A 16 -9.91 4.46 -38.09
C PHE A 16 -11.01 4.34 -39.18
N GLN A 17 -12.10 3.65 -38.87
CA GLN A 17 -13.34 3.75 -39.62
C GLN A 17 -14.12 4.97 -39.15
N ASP A 18 -14.16 5.97 -40.04
CA ASP A 18 -14.97 7.18 -39.91
C ASP A 18 -16.45 6.81 -40.04
N CYS A 19 -17.18 6.69 -38.96
CA CYS A 19 -18.61 6.37 -38.95
C CYS A 19 -19.45 7.65 -38.88
N ARG A 20 -19.45 8.45 -39.98
CA ARG A 20 -20.43 9.51 -40.20
C ARG A 20 -21.62 8.95 -40.96
N THR A 21 -22.59 8.38 -40.27
CA THR A 21 -23.93 8.21 -40.79
C THR A 21 -24.88 9.18 -40.12
N SER A 22 -25.31 10.16 -40.93
CA SER A 22 -26.34 11.12 -40.57
C SER A 22 -27.71 10.41 -40.51
N ALA A 23 -28.17 10.12 -39.30
CA ALA A 23 -29.55 9.75 -39.08
C ALA A 23 -30.35 11.02 -38.77
N ARG A 24 -31.19 11.46 -39.73
CA ARG A 24 -32.26 12.46 -39.51
C ARG A 24 -33.30 11.79 -38.60
N LEU A 25 -33.36 12.20 -37.32
CA LEU A 25 -34.45 11.85 -36.45
C LEU A 25 -35.58 12.86 -36.65
N SER A 26 -36.74 12.40 -37.08
CA SER A 26 -37.98 13.16 -37.18
C SER A 26 -38.43 13.54 -35.77
N SER A 27 -38.79 14.82 -35.60
CA SER A 27 -39.36 15.37 -34.38
C SER A 27 -40.76 14.78 -34.14
N ALA A 28 -40.87 13.76 -33.31
CA ALA A 28 -42.10 13.36 -32.68
C ALA A 28 -42.14 13.98 -31.26
N ALA A 29 -43.10 14.87 -31.07
CA ALA A 29 -43.33 15.49 -29.75
C ALA A 29 -43.77 14.42 -28.77
N ILE A 30 -42.89 14.08 -27.82
CA ILE A 30 -43.24 13.25 -26.65
C ILE A 30 -43.89 14.15 -25.64
N ALA A 31 -45.20 13.97 -25.44
CA ALA A 31 -45.94 14.62 -24.37
C ALA A 31 -45.41 14.11 -23.02
N LEU A 32 -44.78 15.01 -22.24
CA LEU A 32 -44.39 14.76 -20.86
C LEU A 32 -45.66 14.66 -20.01
N VAL A 33 -46.08 13.46 -19.66
CA VAL A 33 -47.02 13.22 -18.57
C VAL A 33 -46.28 13.43 -17.25
N PRO A 34 -46.68 14.33 -16.37
CA PRO A 34 -46.06 14.49 -15.08
C PRO A 34 -46.36 13.28 -14.20
N LEU A 35 -45.36 12.43 -14.00
CA LEU A 35 -45.40 11.38 -12.98
C LEU A 35 -45.40 12.07 -11.61
N ALA A 36 -46.56 12.12 -10.95
CA ALA A 36 -46.68 12.54 -9.56
C ALA A 36 -45.96 11.49 -8.70
N LEU A 37 -44.76 11.82 -8.22
CA LEU A 37 -44.10 11.04 -7.17
C LEU A 37 -44.97 11.09 -5.90
N PRO A 38 -45.22 9.93 -5.26
CA PRO A 38 -45.93 9.91 -3.99
C PRO A 38 -45.10 10.72 -2.96
N ARG A 39 -45.74 11.72 -2.32
CA ARG A 39 -45.17 12.40 -1.15
C ARG A 39 -44.88 11.33 -0.09
N GLN A 40 -43.62 11.03 0.13
CA GLN A 40 -43.19 10.27 1.29
C GLN A 40 -43.53 11.10 2.53
N THR A 41 -44.59 10.71 3.25
CA THR A 41 -44.84 11.19 4.60
C THR A 41 -43.65 10.74 5.45
N GLY A 42 -42.86 11.73 5.89
CA GLY A 42 -41.65 11.49 6.68
C GLY A 42 -41.95 10.75 7.97
N LYS A 43 -41.75 9.43 7.95
CA LYS A 43 -41.27 8.73 9.13
C LYS A 43 -39.75 8.91 9.09
N SER A 44 -39.22 9.68 10.03
CA SER A 44 -37.80 9.65 10.33
C SER A 44 -37.43 8.19 10.58
N ILE A 45 -36.78 7.58 9.61
CA ILE A 45 -36.07 6.34 9.89
C ILE A 45 -34.90 6.80 10.77
N ASP A 46 -35.06 6.64 12.07
CA ASP A 46 -33.93 6.66 12.98
C ASP A 46 -32.97 5.57 12.50
N HIS A 47 -32.02 5.96 11.65
CA HIS A 47 -30.86 5.15 11.35
C HIS A 47 -30.01 5.10 12.61
N GLN A 48 -30.43 4.29 13.54
CA GLN A 48 -29.61 3.82 14.64
C GLN A 48 -28.60 2.78 14.09
N TRP A 49 -27.88 3.18 13.05
CA TRP A 49 -26.65 2.52 12.66
C TRP A 49 -25.55 3.15 13.51
N GLY A 50 -25.51 2.70 14.76
CA GLY A 50 -24.37 2.97 15.61
C GLY A 50 -23.12 2.39 14.97
N VAL A 51 -22.07 3.19 14.94
CA VAL A 51 -20.67 2.86 14.60
C VAL A 51 -20.45 2.55 13.12
N SER A 52 -20.18 3.60 12.36
CA SER A 52 -19.66 3.53 10.99
C SER A 52 -18.17 3.20 11.05
N MET A 53 -17.73 2.19 10.27
CA MET A 53 -16.31 2.00 9.98
C MET A 53 -15.77 3.30 9.40
N ALA A 54 -14.71 3.87 10.00
CA ALA A 54 -14.16 5.15 9.62
C ALA A 54 -12.67 5.06 9.28
N ILE A 55 -12.25 5.81 8.26
CA ILE A 55 -10.83 6.09 8.03
C ILE A 55 -10.41 7.18 9.01
N LEU A 56 -9.35 6.93 9.77
CA LEU A 56 -8.91 7.79 10.86
C LEU A 56 -8.03 8.94 10.35
N SER A 57 -8.34 10.16 10.81
CA SER A 57 -7.69 11.38 10.34
C SER A 57 -6.33 11.64 11.00
N ASP A 58 -5.60 12.61 10.47
CA ASP A 58 -4.34 13.12 11.00
C ASP A 58 -4.42 13.52 12.48
N LYS A 59 -5.54 14.11 12.90
CA LYS A 59 -5.78 14.49 14.30
C LYS A 59 -5.76 13.25 15.20
N TRP A 60 -6.46 12.21 14.81
CA TRP A 60 -6.50 10.95 15.57
C TRP A 60 -5.14 10.25 15.57
N ILE A 61 -4.49 10.15 14.39
CA ILE A 61 -3.17 9.52 14.25
C ILE A 61 -2.14 10.21 15.13
N ARG A 62 -2.11 11.56 15.12
CA ARG A 62 -1.23 12.36 15.96
C ARG A 62 -1.47 12.09 17.45
N GLN A 63 -2.72 12.10 17.88
CA GLN A 63 -3.08 11.83 19.26
C GLN A 63 -2.60 10.44 19.69
N GLN A 64 -2.87 9.40 18.91
CA GLN A 64 -2.45 8.04 19.25
C GLN A 64 -0.92 7.87 19.24
N ALA A 65 -0.23 8.52 18.32
CA ALA A 65 1.22 8.47 18.25
C ALA A 65 1.87 9.14 19.48
N LEU A 66 1.38 10.32 19.89
CA LEU A 66 1.95 11.09 20.99
C LEU A 66 1.56 10.55 22.37
N GLU A 67 0.30 10.13 22.57
CA GLU A 67 -0.21 9.70 23.86
C GLU A 67 0.01 8.20 24.13
N ASN A 68 -0.06 7.36 23.09
CA ASN A 68 0.00 5.91 23.21
C ASN A 68 1.19 5.25 22.51
N GLY A 69 2.08 6.05 21.89
CA GLY A 69 3.26 5.54 21.18
C GLY A 69 2.90 4.63 19.99
N MET A 70 1.75 4.87 19.31
CA MET A 70 1.31 4.05 18.20
C MET A 70 2.34 4.00 17.07
N ILE A 71 3.07 5.09 16.84
CA ILE A 71 4.12 5.20 15.82
C ILE A 71 5.37 5.81 16.47
N GLU A 72 6.51 5.13 16.38
CA GLU A 72 7.74 5.59 17.02
C GLU A 72 8.99 5.28 16.15
N PRO A 73 9.83 6.28 15.77
CA PRO A 73 9.65 7.71 16.04
C PRO A 73 8.58 8.35 15.17
N PHE A 74 7.74 9.21 15.74
CA PHE A 74 6.67 9.89 15.03
C PHE A 74 7.14 11.22 14.41
N VAL A 75 6.72 11.48 13.15
CA VAL A 75 6.98 12.73 12.43
C VAL A 75 5.65 13.44 12.16
N GLU A 76 5.39 14.53 12.89
CA GLU A 76 4.09 15.21 12.95
C GLU A 76 3.64 15.88 11.66
N ALA A 77 4.57 16.14 10.72
CA ALA A 77 4.26 16.80 9.46
C ALA A 77 5.01 16.15 8.30
N GLN A 78 4.50 16.32 7.10
CA GLN A 78 5.18 15.86 5.89
C GLN A 78 6.53 16.54 5.71
N ARG A 79 7.60 15.75 5.60
CA ARG A 79 8.93 16.17 5.19
C ARG A 79 9.10 15.92 3.70
N ARG A 80 9.58 16.92 2.94
CA ARG A 80 9.67 16.88 1.46
C ARG A 80 10.97 17.42 0.91
N ASP A 81 11.81 18.05 1.72
CA ASP A 81 12.99 18.78 1.28
C ASP A 81 14.07 17.82 0.77
N GLY A 82 14.16 17.69 -0.56
CA GLY A 82 15.17 16.88 -1.23
C GLY A 82 15.01 15.37 -1.07
N CYS A 83 13.88 14.88 -0.54
CA CYS A 83 13.63 13.47 -0.28
C CYS A 83 12.23 13.02 -0.74
N ILE A 84 12.03 11.72 -0.86
CA ILE A 84 10.69 11.14 -1.02
C ILE A 84 9.95 11.35 0.30
N SER A 85 8.81 12.06 0.23
CA SER A 85 8.11 12.57 1.39
C SER A 85 7.70 11.50 2.40
N TYR A 86 7.77 11.82 3.70
CA TYR A 86 7.37 10.96 4.81
C TYR A 86 6.75 11.77 5.94
N GLY A 87 6.13 11.08 6.91
CA GLY A 87 5.45 11.67 8.05
C GLY A 87 3.93 11.69 7.93
N LEU A 88 3.28 12.41 8.83
CA LEU A 88 1.81 12.47 8.94
C LEU A 88 1.18 13.11 7.70
N SER A 89 0.18 12.46 7.11
CA SER A 89 -0.68 12.96 6.04
C SER A 89 -2.12 13.11 6.54
N SER A 90 -3.05 13.61 5.69
CA SER A 90 -4.42 13.92 6.12
C SER A 90 -5.21 12.72 6.65
N TYR A 91 -5.02 11.53 6.04
CA TYR A 91 -5.70 10.28 6.42
C TYR A 91 -4.71 9.11 6.35
N GLY A 92 -3.54 9.26 6.95
CA GLY A 92 -2.53 8.21 6.96
C GLY A 92 -1.18 8.71 7.44
N TYR A 93 -0.21 7.81 7.39
CA TYR A 93 1.18 8.08 7.74
C TYR A 93 2.11 7.48 6.69
N ASP A 94 2.98 8.32 6.12
CA ASP A 94 4.00 7.88 5.18
C ASP A 94 5.23 7.42 5.95
N ALA A 95 5.46 6.11 6.01
CA ALA A 95 6.58 5.53 6.72
C ALA A 95 7.85 5.51 5.87
N ARG A 96 8.99 5.56 6.57
CA ARG A 96 10.32 5.48 5.99
C ARG A 96 10.81 4.04 5.91
N VAL A 97 11.64 3.73 4.92
CA VAL A 97 12.38 2.48 4.89
C VAL A 97 13.72 2.62 5.62
N ALA A 98 14.06 1.64 6.45
CA ALA A 98 15.34 1.56 7.15
C ALA A 98 16.49 1.15 6.21
N PRO A 99 17.77 1.36 6.59
CA PRO A 99 18.92 1.04 5.71
C PRO A 99 19.23 -0.45 5.58
N GLU A 100 18.55 -1.32 6.33
CA GLU A 100 18.74 -2.77 6.26
C GLU A 100 17.85 -3.39 5.16
N PHE A 101 18.47 -4.01 4.20
CA PHE A 101 17.83 -4.67 3.07
C PHE A 101 18.28 -6.14 2.94
N LYS A 102 17.35 -6.98 2.50
CA LYS A 102 17.61 -8.34 2.03
C LYS A 102 17.24 -8.39 0.55
N ILE A 103 18.25 -8.44 -0.32
CA ILE A 103 18.06 -8.43 -1.78
C ILE A 103 17.97 -9.86 -2.27
N PHE A 104 16.88 -10.22 -2.95
CA PHE A 104 16.70 -11.55 -3.50
C PHE A 104 17.71 -11.83 -4.62
N THR A 105 18.30 -13.02 -4.57
CA THR A 105 19.19 -13.55 -5.61
C THR A 105 18.75 -14.97 -5.95
N ASN A 106 18.93 -15.35 -7.22
CA ASN A 106 18.59 -16.68 -7.72
C ASN A 106 19.83 -17.59 -7.91
N VAL A 107 20.91 -17.31 -7.18
CA VAL A 107 22.20 -17.99 -7.39
C VAL A 107 22.17 -19.41 -6.83
N ASP A 108 21.59 -19.59 -5.65
CA ASP A 108 21.67 -20.85 -4.90
C ASP A 108 20.33 -21.61 -4.81
N SER A 109 19.27 -21.12 -5.46
CA SER A 109 17.96 -21.77 -5.42
C SER A 109 17.32 -21.86 -6.80
N SER A 110 16.75 -23.01 -7.13
CA SER A 110 16.03 -23.28 -8.38
C SER A 110 14.53 -22.99 -8.29
N VAL A 111 13.99 -22.89 -7.08
CA VAL A 111 12.56 -22.70 -6.78
C VAL A 111 12.40 -21.81 -5.56
N VAL A 112 11.41 -20.92 -5.58
CA VAL A 112 10.97 -20.18 -4.40
C VAL A 112 9.83 -20.96 -3.77
N ASP A 113 10.10 -21.60 -2.62
CA ASP A 113 9.09 -22.31 -1.84
C ASP A 113 8.81 -21.54 -0.54
N PRO A 114 7.57 -21.05 -0.33
CA PRO A 114 7.23 -20.32 0.89
C PRO A 114 7.20 -21.21 2.15
N LYS A 115 7.14 -22.55 1.98
CA LYS A 115 7.17 -23.50 3.10
C LYS A 115 8.59 -23.92 3.48
N GLU A 116 9.50 -23.93 2.50
CA GLU A 116 10.90 -24.34 2.65
C GLU A 116 11.82 -23.25 2.08
N PHE A 117 11.59 -22.01 2.51
CA PHE A 117 12.32 -20.86 1.98
C PHE A 117 13.80 -20.91 2.40
N ASP A 118 14.72 -20.95 1.42
CA ASP A 118 16.16 -20.93 1.68
C ASP A 118 16.64 -19.49 1.98
N PRO A 119 17.11 -19.18 3.20
CA PRO A 119 17.66 -17.87 3.54
C PRO A 119 18.84 -17.43 2.67
N LYS A 120 19.57 -18.36 2.05
CA LYS A 120 20.69 -18.08 1.11
C LYS A 120 20.20 -17.40 -0.17
N SER A 121 18.89 -17.43 -0.45
CA SER A 121 18.29 -16.68 -1.55
C SER A 121 18.31 -15.16 -1.34
N PHE A 122 18.79 -14.68 -0.19
CA PHE A 122 18.97 -13.26 0.08
C PHE A 122 20.41 -12.87 0.33
N VAL A 123 20.77 -11.69 -0.17
CA VAL A 123 22.01 -10.99 0.20
C VAL A 123 21.66 -9.82 1.10
N ASP A 124 22.23 -9.81 2.30
CA ASP A 124 22.04 -8.73 3.26
C ASP A 124 22.87 -7.51 2.86
N ARG A 125 22.25 -6.33 2.94
CA ARG A 125 22.91 -5.05 2.68
C ARG A 125 22.42 -4.01 3.69
N GLU A 126 23.37 -3.26 4.23
CA GLU A 126 23.10 -2.02 4.96
C GLU A 126 23.65 -0.87 4.12
N THR A 127 22.76 0.02 3.64
CA THR A 127 23.11 1.05 2.66
C THR A 127 22.07 2.17 2.64
N ASP A 128 22.50 3.37 2.27
CA ASP A 128 21.59 4.50 2.03
C ASP A 128 20.78 4.35 0.73
N VAL A 129 21.30 3.58 -0.24
CA VAL A 129 20.62 3.35 -1.52
C VAL A 129 20.70 1.86 -1.86
N CYS A 130 19.56 1.18 -1.74
CA CYS A 130 19.44 -0.20 -2.20
C CYS A 130 19.18 -0.24 -3.71
N ILE A 131 19.88 -1.14 -4.41
CA ILE A 131 19.65 -1.42 -5.83
C ILE A 131 19.01 -2.80 -5.97
N ILE A 132 17.76 -2.83 -6.39
CA ILE A 132 17.03 -4.07 -6.66
C ILE A 132 17.27 -4.47 -8.11
N PRO A 133 17.77 -5.70 -8.41
CA PRO A 133 17.98 -6.16 -9.77
C PRO A 133 16.69 -6.13 -10.62
N PRO A 134 16.80 -6.15 -11.95
CA PRO A 134 15.64 -6.24 -12.84
C PRO A 134 14.77 -7.46 -12.54
N ASN A 135 13.43 -7.26 -12.52
CA ASN A 135 12.46 -8.35 -12.29
C ASN A 135 12.72 -9.15 -11.00
N SER A 136 13.26 -8.50 -9.97
CA SER A 136 13.61 -9.09 -8.69
C SER A 136 12.91 -8.31 -7.55
N PHE A 137 13.17 -8.71 -6.32
CA PHE A 137 12.58 -8.06 -5.15
C PHE A 137 13.58 -7.94 -4.00
N ALA A 138 13.24 -7.10 -3.03
CA ALA A 138 13.99 -6.98 -1.79
C ALA A 138 13.01 -6.86 -0.61
N LEU A 139 13.44 -7.36 0.53
CA LEU A 139 12.78 -7.11 1.80
C LEU A 139 13.52 -6.01 2.53
N ALA A 140 12.78 -5.15 3.20
CA ALA A 140 13.29 -4.15 4.11
C ALA A 140 12.37 -4.04 5.32
N ARG A 141 12.63 -3.11 6.24
CA ARG A 141 11.72 -2.80 7.33
C ARG A 141 11.45 -1.30 7.41
N THR A 142 10.38 -0.94 8.11
CA THR A 142 10.15 0.47 8.45
C THR A 142 11.19 0.98 9.46
N VAL A 143 11.52 2.28 9.38
CA VAL A 143 12.24 2.98 10.47
C VAL A 143 11.34 3.04 11.69
N GLU A 144 10.06 3.29 11.47
CA GLU A 144 9.05 3.40 12.50
C GLU A 144 8.68 2.03 13.07
N TYR A 145 8.50 1.98 14.39
CA TYR A 145 7.88 0.91 15.14
C TYR A 145 6.40 1.24 15.31
N PHE A 146 5.51 0.29 15.04
CA PHE A 146 4.07 0.47 15.14
C PHE A 146 3.48 -0.35 16.28
N ARG A 147 2.46 0.19 16.96
CA ARG A 147 1.61 -0.50 17.95
C ARG A 147 0.16 -0.27 17.57
N VAL A 148 -0.46 -1.27 16.97
CA VAL A 148 -1.83 -1.17 16.43
C VAL A 148 -2.85 -1.39 17.56
N PRO A 149 -3.78 -0.43 17.81
CA PRO A 149 -4.86 -0.61 18.77
C PRO A 149 -5.78 -1.80 18.43
N ARG A 150 -6.49 -2.35 19.43
CA ARG A 150 -7.35 -3.54 19.26
C ARG A 150 -8.60 -3.31 18.40
N ASP A 151 -8.98 -2.09 18.16
CA ASP A 151 -10.13 -1.66 17.38
C ASP A 151 -9.75 -1.05 16.04
N VAL A 152 -8.48 -1.18 15.64
CA VAL A 152 -7.93 -0.60 14.42
C VAL A 152 -7.32 -1.68 13.53
N LEU A 153 -7.68 -1.65 12.25
CA LEU A 153 -7.00 -2.37 11.18
C LEU A 153 -6.13 -1.38 10.40
N VAL A 154 -4.90 -1.76 10.07
CA VAL A 154 -4.00 -0.91 9.28
C VAL A 154 -3.75 -1.54 7.92
N ILE A 155 -3.95 -0.75 6.84
CA ILE A 155 -3.66 -1.15 5.47
C ILE A 155 -2.45 -0.35 4.99
N CYS A 156 -1.45 -1.04 4.43
CA CYS A 156 -0.30 -0.42 3.80
C CYS A 156 -0.49 -0.36 2.28
N LEU A 157 -0.22 0.81 1.73
CA LEU A 157 -0.19 1.07 0.29
C LEU A 157 1.19 1.56 -0.11
N GLY A 158 1.58 1.29 -1.36
CA GLY A 158 2.81 1.82 -1.92
C GLY A 158 2.77 3.34 -2.08
N LYS A 159 3.94 3.95 -2.21
CA LYS A 159 4.07 5.39 -2.44
C LYS A 159 4.02 5.71 -3.93
N SER A 160 3.28 6.75 -4.30
CA SER A 160 3.05 7.12 -5.70
C SER A 160 4.33 7.40 -6.50
N THR A 161 5.39 7.85 -5.83
CA THR A 161 6.71 8.07 -6.46
C THR A 161 7.30 6.76 -6.96
N TYR A 162 7.32 5.72 -6.13
CA TYR A 162 7.82 4.40 -6.51
C TYR A 162 6.87 3.69 -7.49
N ALA A 163 5.56 3.78 -7.26
CA ALA A 163 4.56 3.16 -8.12
C ALA A 163 4.66 3.62 -9.58
N ARG A 164 4.93 4.92 -9.82
CA ARG A 164 5.14 5.47 -11.17
C ARG A 164 6.45 5.04 -11.82
N CYS A 165 7.37 4.48 -11.06
CA CYS A 165 8.62 3.91 -11.56
C CYS A 165 8.53 2.37 -11.71
N GLY A 166 7.35 1.78 -11.61
CA GLY A 166 7.18 0.32 -11.68
C GLY A 166 7.71 -0.42 -10.45
N ILE A 167 7.81 0.24 -9.31
CA ILE A 167 8.20 -0.36 -8.04
C ILE A 167 6.97 -0.53 -7.17
N ILE A 168 6.67 -1.76 -6.79
CA ILE A 168 5.53 -2.10 -5.95
C ILE A 168 6.04 -2.31 -4.51
N VAL A 169 5.36 -1.73 -3.55
CA VAL A 169 5.51 -2.06 -2.13
C VAL A 169 4.29 -2.84 -1.72
N ASN A 170 4.48 -4.05 -1.25
CA ASN A 170 3.43 -4.91 -0.74
C ASN A 170 3.62 -5.12 0.76
N VAL A 171 2.53 -5.12 1.51
CA VAL A 171 2.47 -5.49 2.92
C VAL A 171 1.07 -6.01 3.19
N THR A 172 0.97 -7.15 3.86
CA THR A 172 -0.33 -7.65 4.33
C THR A 172 -0.88 -6.73 5.43
N PRO A 173 -2.21 -6.66 5.64
CA PRO A 173 -2.80 -5.81 6.66
C PRO A 173 -2.20 -6.07 8.05
N LEU A 174 -1.93 -5.00 8.80
CA LEU A 174 -1.55 -5.10 10.20
C LEU A 174 -2.83 -5.24 11.03
N GLU A 175 -2.97 -6.39 11.64
CA GLU A 175 -4.15 -6.72 12.41
C GLU A 175 -4.20 -6.01 13.78
N PRO A 176 -5.39 -5.88 14.38
CA PRO A 176 -5.56 -5.35 15.73
C PRO A 176 -4.63 -6.00 16.75
N GLY A 177 -3.96 -5.21 17.56
CA GLY A 177 -3.02 -5.68 18.59
C GLY A 177 -1.66 -6.12 18.07
N TRP A 178 -1.37 -5.98 16.78
CA TRP A 178 -0.03 -6.20 16.24
C TRP A 178 0.94 -5.07 16.62
N GLU A 179 2.19 -5.42 16.89
CA GLU A 179 3.26 -4.44 17.06
C GLU A 179 4.58 -4.91 16.44
N GLY A 180 5.42 -3.98 16.03
CA GLY A 180 6.73 -4.25 15.44
C GLY A 180 7.18 -3.22 14.41
N HIS A 181 8.39 -3.43 13.88
CA HIS A 181 8.78 -2.83 12.61
C HIS A 181 8.13 -3.61 11.48
N VAL A 182 7.52 -2.92 10.53
CA VAL A 182 6.83 -3.60 9.41
C VAL A 182 7.86 -4.05 8.39
N THR A 183 7.83 -5.32 8.00
CA THR A 183 8.59 -5.79 6.85
C THR A 183 7.92 -5.29 5.57
N LEU A 184 8.68 -4.64 4.69
CA LEU A 184 8.27 -4.08 3.42
C LEU A 184 8.80 -4.97 2.29
N GLU A 185 7.91 -5.42 1.41
CA GLU A 185 8.26 -6.24 0.24
C GLU A 185 8.28 -5.34 -1.01
N PHE A 186 9.50 -4.96 -1.45
CA PHE A 186 9.71 -4.16 -2.66
C PHE A 186 9.88 -5.06 -3.87
N SER A 187 9.01 -4.95 -4.86
CA SER A 187 9.14 -5.64 -6.15
C SER A 187 9.53 -4.66 -7.25
N ASN A 188 10.63 -4.94 -7.93
CA ASN A 188 11.04 -4.24 -9.14
C ASN A 188 10.44 -4.97 -10.36
N THR A 189 9.38 -4.42 -10.93
CA THR A 189 8.70 -5.01 -12.10
C THR A 189 9.30 -4.54 -13.43
N THR A 190 10.40 -3.78 -13.39
CA THR A 190 11.03 -3.22 -14.59
C THR A 190 12.23 -4.06 -15.07
N PRO A 191 12.59 -3.97 -16.35
CA PRO A 191 13.79 -4.63 -16.88
C PRO A 191 15.10 -3.89 -16.52
N LEU A 192 15.04 -2.86 -15.68
CA LEU A 192 16.20 -2.08 -15.23
C LEU A 192 16.40 -2.21 -13.72
N PRO A 193 17.63 -2.05 -13.20
CA PRO A 193 17.85 -1.92 -11.77
C PRO A 193 17.09 -0.73 -11.18
N ALA A 194 16.44 -0.93 -10.03
CA ALA A 194 15.64 0.08 -9.35
C ALA A 194 16.30 0.51 -8.02
N LYS A 195 16.26 1.81 -7.72
CA LYS A 195 16.81 2.37 -6.48
C LYS A 195 15.72 2.57 -5.44
N ILE A 196 16.01 2.17 -4.19
CA ILE A 196 15.23 2.49 -3.00
C ILE A 196 16.14 3.28 -2.07
N TYR A 197 15.65 4.42 -1.56
CA TYR A 197 16.40 5.33 -0.71
C TYR A 197 16.04 5.10 0.76
N ALA A 198 17.04 4.74 1.56
CA ALA A 198 16.89 4.56 3.00
C ALA A 198 16.56 5.90 3.71
N ASN A 199 15.85 5.81 4.82
CA ASN A 199 15.40 6.96 5.63
C ASN A 199 14.43 7.91 4.92
N GLU A 200 13.97 7.56 3.72
CA GLU A 200 12.95 8.28 2.96
C GLU A 200 11.62 7.53 2.93
N GLY A 201 10.54 8.22 2.52
CA GLY A 201 9.19 7.66 2.47
C GLY A 201 9.08 6.51 1.47
N ALA A 202 8.56 5.37 1.93
CA ALA A 202 8.46 4.14 1.14
C ALA A 202 7.03 3.71 0.85
N CYS A 203 6.14 3.91 1.81
CA CYS A 203 4.75 3.46 1.77
C CYS A 203 3.85 4.34 2.62
N GLN A 204 2.53 4.21 2.46
CA GLN A 204 1.54 4.90 3.26
C GLN A 204 0.68 3.91 4.04
N PHE A 205 0.53 4.14 5.34
CA PHE A 205 -0.37 3.40 6.21
C PHE A 205 -1.68 4.16 6.39
N LEU A 206 -2.81 3.47 6.15
CA LEU A 206 -4.16 3.93 6.41
C LEU A 206 -4.69 3.21 7.65
N PHE A 207 -5.31 3.95 8.55
CA PHE A 207 -5.86 3.44 9.80
C PHE A 207 -7.39 3.41 9.70
N LEU A 208 -7.98 2.23 9.90
CA LEU A 208 -9.41 2.01 9.78
C LEU A 208 -9.96 1.59 11.15
N GLN A 209 -10.92 2.35 11.66
CA GLN A 209 -11.64 2.01 12.89
C GLN A 209 -12.62 0.88 12.61
N GLY A 210 -12.52 -0.22 13.38
CA GLY A 210 -13.56 -1.24 13.41
C GLY A 210 -14.86 -0.72 14.03
N ASN A 211 -15.98 -1.36 13.72
CA ASN A 211 -17.27 -1.06 14.34
C ASN A 211 -17.33 -1.46 15.82
N GLU A 212 -16.48 -2.38 16.22
CA GLU A 212 -16.28 -2.86 17.59
C GLU A 212 -14.85 -3.42 17.74
N PRO A 213 -14.30 -3.52 18.96
CA PRO A 213 -13.04 -4.21 19.19
C PRO A 213 -13.13 -5.68 18.77
N CYS A 214 -12.08 -6.20 18.14
CA CYS A 214 -12.05 -7.61 17.75
C CYS A 214 -12.09 -8.54 18.99
N GLU A 215 -12.79 -9.64 18.88
CA GLU A 215 -12.84 -10.66 19.93
C GLU A 215 -11.47 -11.29 20.18
N THR A 216 -10.76 -11.61 19.09
CA THR A 216 -9.42 -12.20 19.13
C THR A 216 -8.44 -11.36 18.32
N SER A 217 -7.47 -10.73 19.00
CA SER A 217 -6.43 -9.91 18.35
C SER A 217 -5.25 -10.74 17.85
N TYR A 218 -4.34 -10.11 17.12
CA TYR A 218 -3.10 -10.74 16.68
C TYR A 218 -2.22 -11.20 17.85
N ALA A 219 -2.20 -10.42 18.93
CA ALA A 219 -1.49 -10.77 20.16
C ALA A 219 -2.08 -12.01 20.83
N ASP A 220 -3.42 -12.09 20.90
CA ASP A 220 -4.12 -13.22 21.52
C ASP A 220 -3.86 -14.55 20.79
N ARG A 221 -3.64 -14.50 19.46
CA ARG A 221 -3.31 -15.66 18.63
C ARG A 221 -1.82 -16.03 18.63
N ALA A 222 -0.98 -15.31 19.37
CA ALA A 222 0.47 -15.45 19.32
C ALA A 222 1.02 -15.40 17.89
N GLY A 223 0.54 -14.42 17.12
CA GLY A 223 0.83 -14.30 15.69
C GLY A 223 2.33 -14.31 15.38
N LYS A 224 2.72 -15.08 14.37
CA LYS A 224 4.13 -15.43 14.07
C LYS A 224 5.05 -14.22 13.73
N TYR A 225 4.45 -13.08 13.42
CA TYR A 225 5.18 -11.83 13.10
C TYR A 225 5.03 -10.76 14.18
N MET A 226 4.66 -11.12 15.41
CA MET A 226 4.61 -10.19 16.54
C MET A 226 6.00 -9.74 16.97
N GLY A 227 6.16 -8.44 17.27
CA GLY A 227 7.37 -7.89 17.85
C GLY A 227 8.59 -7.90 16.92
N GLN A 228 8.40 -7.79 15.61
CA GLN A 228 9.50 -7.78 14.65
C GLN A 228 10.47 -6.61 14.94
N LYS A 229 11.77 -6.92 15.06
CA LYS A 229 12.85 -5.93 15.30
C LYS A 229 13.71 -5.67 14.07
N GLY A 230 13.77 -6.61 13.13
CA GLY A 230 14.55 -6.55 11.90
C GLY A 230 13.73 -7.01 10.70
N VAL A 231 14.37 -7.14 9.54
CA VAL A 231 13.74 -7.69 8.33
C VAL A 231 13.47 -9.17 8.55
N THR A 232 12.19 -9.53 8.59
CA THR A 232 11.76 -10.90 8.91
C THR A 232 11.52 -11.70 7.64
N LEU A 233 12.10 -12.90 7.58
CA LEU A 233 11.89 -13.87 6.50
C LEU A 233 10.54 -14.60 6.67
N PRO A 234 10.04 -15.29 5.60
CA PRO A 234 8.86 -16.13 5.70
C PRO A 234 8.94 -17.13 6.86
N ARG A 235 7.84 -17.31 7.58
CA ARG A 235 7.66 -18.27 8.67
C ARG A 235 6.37 -19.06 8.45
N LEU A 236 6.38 -20.34 8.80
CA LEU A 236 5.18 -21.19 8.86
C LEU A 236 4.43 -21.00 10.16
#